data_eb71c020fb376f8b13d5027af81c5b3e
#
_entry.id   eb71c020fb376f8b13d5027af81c5b3e
#
_cell.length_a   1.000
_cell.length_b   1.000
_cell.length_c   1.000
_cell.angle_alpha   90.00
_cell.angle_beta   90.00
_cell.angle_gamma   90.00
#
_symmetry.space_group_name_H-M   'P 1'
#
loop_
_entity.id
_entity.type
_entity.pdbx_description
1 polymer ?
#
loop_
_entity_poly.entity_id
_entity_poly.type
_entity_poly.pdbx_seq_one_letter_code
_entity_poly.pdbx_strand_id
1 'polypeptide(L)'
;MEVKKIVEDLIDTFLKAGELSLSLREKGLTKEIKSDNTPVSNGDIEVNKFITKKISEITPDIPIISEETSDNRDNTQLKDFWLVDPIDGTYDYINDLEEFTINAGLIINNKPVAGL
;
A
#
# COMPACT_ATOMS: atom_id res chain seq x y z
N MET A 1 -10.44 -19.71 3.36
CA MET A 1 -10.22 -18.34 2.82
C MET A 1 -10.18 -18.41 1.30
N GLU A 2 -11.03 -17.63 0.67
CA GLU A 2 -11.11 -17.57 -0.78
C GLU A 2 -10.16 -16.49 -1.31
N VAL A 3 -8.93 -16.84 -1.59
CA VAL A 3 -7.91 -15.87 -2.05
C VAL A 3 -8.33 -15.18 -3.34
N LYS A 4 -8.86 -15.94 -4.30
CA LYS A 4 -9.32 -15.37 -5.56
C LYS A 4 -10.38 -14.30 -5.36
N LYS A 5 -11.35 -14.54 -4.48
CA LYS A 5 -12.40 -13.57 -4.20
C LYS A 5 -11.85 -12.33 -3.53
N ILE A 6 -10.91 -12.50 -2.60
CA ILE A 6 -10.24 -11.37 -1.95
C ILE A 6 -9.57 -10.48 -3.00
N VAL A 7 -8.81 -11.06 -3.91
CA VAL A 7 -8.15 -10.32 -4.99
C VAL A 7 -9.18 -9.61 -5.87
N GLU A 8 -10.22 -10.32 -6.28
CA GLU A 8 -11.26 -9.72 -7.13
C GLU A 8 -11.94 -8.53 -6.44
N ASP A 9 -12.22 -8.64 -5.15
CA ASP A 9 -12.84 -7.57 -4.39
C ASP A 9 -11.92 -6.34 -4.25
N LEU A 10 -10.60 -6.53 -4.37
CA LEU A 10 -9.63 -5.46 -4.25
C LEU A 10 -9.22 -4.81 -5.57
N ILE A 11 -9.55 -5.41 -6.71
CA ILE A 11 -9.16 -4.85 -8.02
C ILE A 11 -9.68 -3.42 -8.18
N ASP A 12 -10.95 -3.19 -7.92
CA ASP A 12 -11.55 -1.86 -8.04
C ASP A 12 -10.89 -0.86 -7.09
N THR A 13 -10.56 -1.30 -5.88
CA THR A 13 -9.86 -0.46 -4.89
C THR A 13 -8.51 -0.01 -5.41
N PHE A 14 -7.75 -0.92 -6.04
CA PHE A 14 -6.43 -0.57 -6.57
C PHE A 14 -6.52 0.35 -7.78
N LEU A 15 -7.54 0.19 -8.62
CA LEU A 15 -7.79 1.12 -9.72
C LEU A 15 -8.13 2.51 -9.19
N LYS A 16 -8.97 2.60 -8.17
CA LYS A 16 -9.31 3.87 -7.53
C LYS A 16 -8.12 4.48 -6.79
N ALA A 17 -7.27 3.66 -6.20
CA ALA A 17 -6.03 4.13 -5.56
C ALA A 17 -5.10 4.78 -6.59
N GLY A 18 -5.00 4.20 -7.79
CA GLY A 18 -4.26 4.79 -8.87
C GLY A 18 -4.80 6.16 -9.27
N GLU A 19 -6.12 6.27 -9.43
CA GLU A 19 -6.76 7.55 -9.72
C GLU A 19 -6.52 8.58 -8.61
N LEU A 20 -6.62 8.16 -7.35
CA LEU A 20 -6.35 9.02 -6.21
C LEU A 20 -4.92 9.54 -6.23
N SER A 21 -3.95 8.67 -6.49
CA SER A 21 -2.54 9.07 -6.53
C SER A 21 -2.28 10.13 -7.59
N LEU A 22 -2.87 9.99 -8.76
CA LEU A 22 -2.73 10.95 -9.84
C LEU A 22 -3.43 12.28 -9.53
N SER A 23 -4.62 12.20 -8.92
CA SER A 23 -5.38 13.39 -8.53
C SER A 23 -4.63 14.22 -7.47
N LEU A 24 -4.06 13.55 -6.47
CA LEU A 24 -3.26 14.24 -5.44
C LEU A 24 -2.02 14.89 -6.03
N ARG A 25 -1.37 14.22 -6.97
CA ARG A 25 -0.19 14.76 -7.65
C ARG A 25 -0.54 16.01 -8.46
N GLU A 26 -1.67 15.99 -9.17
CA GLU A 26 -2.13 17.16 -9.93
C GLU A 26 -2.41 18.37 -9.04
N LYS A 27 -2.92 18.13 -7.83
CA LYS A 27 -3.21 19.21 -6.87
C LYS A 27 -1.96 19.77 -6.21
N GLY A 28 -0.82 19.12 -6.39
CA GLY A 28 0.44 19.50 -5.75
C GLY A 28 0.67 18.73 -4.47
N LEU A 29 1.79 18.03 -4.43
CA LEU A 29 2.15 17.19 -3.27
C LEU A 29 2.91 18.01 -2.24
N THR A 30 2.63 17.72 -0.96
CA THR A 30 3.50 18.13 0.13
C THR A 30 4.45 16.98 0.42
N LYS A 31 5.72 17.26 0.62
CA LYS A 31 6.73 16.21 0.84
C LYS A 31 7.51 16.45 2.10
N GLU A 32 7.90 15.35 2.73
CA GLU A 32 8.74 15.32 3.91
C GLU A 32 9.86 14.32 3.72
N ILE A 33 10.94 14.48 4.46
CA ILE A 33 12.04 13.51 4.48
C ILE A 33 11.91 12.72 5.78
N LYS A 34 11.79 11.40 5.66
CA LYS A 34 11.70 10.52 6.84
C LYS A 34 13.04 10.42 7.54
N SER A 35 13.05 9.86 8.76
CA SER A 35 14.26 9.72 9.56
C SER A 35 15.36 8.88 8.91
N ASP A 36 14.99 8.00 7.96
CA ASP A 36 15.95 7.19 7.20
C ASP A 36 16.40 7.88 5.90
N ASN A 37 16.13 9.18 5.75
CA ASN A 37 16.43 10.00 4.58
C ASN A 37 15.68 9.65 3.31
N THR A 38 14.60 8.87 3.40
CA THR A 38 13.74 8.59 2.24
C THR A 38 12.60 9.61 2.18
N PRO A 39 12.15 9.97 0.97
CA PRO A 39 11.06 10.92 0.82
C PRO A 39 9.69 10.27 1.07
N VAL A 40 8.75 11.05 1.56
CA VAL A 40 7.34 10.68 1.67
C VAL A 40 6.49 11.89 1.29
N SER A 41 5.37 11.64 0.64
CA SER A 41 4.43 12.70 0.27
C SER A 41 3.06 12.44 0.91
N ASN A 42 2.20 13.47 0.87
CA ASN A 42 0.80 13.27 1.27
C ASN A 42 0.12 12.22 0.39
N GLY A 43 0.56 12.06 -0.87
CA GLY A 43 0.06 11.01 -1.75
C GLY A 43 0.33 9.62 -1.20
N ASP A 44 1.57 9.37 -0.73
CA ASP A 44 1.93 8.10 -0.09
C ASP A 44 1.00 7.79 1.08
N ILE A 45 0.77 8.79 1.93
CA ILE A 45 -0.02 8.63 3.15
C ILE A 45 -1.49 8.41 2.82
N GLU A 46 -2.07 9.20 1.94
CA GLU A 46 -3.49 9.09 1.60
C GLU A 46 -3.81 7.80 0.83
N VAL A 47 -2.95 7.40 -0.10
CA VAL A 47 -3.12 6.13 -0.80
C VAL A 47 -3.02 4.97 0.18
N ASN A 48 -2.08 5.03 1.14
CA ASN A 48 -1.97 4.02 2.19
C ASN A 48 -3.27 3.90 2.98
N LYS A 49 -3.84 5.01 3.45
CA LYS A 49 -5.09 5.01 4.20
C LYS A 49 -6.23 4.39 3.40
N PHE A 50 -6.32 4.74 2.14
CA PHE A 50 -7.39 4.24 1.27
C PHE A 50 -7.31 2.72 1.09
N ILE A 51 -6.13 2.20 0.77
CA ILE A 51 -5.92 0.78 0.53
C ILE A 51 -6.06 -0.03 1.81
N THR A 52 -5.40 0.39 2.89
CA THR A 52 -5.39 -0.37 4.14
C THR A 52 -6.77 -0.43 4.77
N LYS A 53 -7.55 0.63 4.64
CA LYS A 53 -8.93 0.64 5.12
C LYS A 53 -9.75 -0.45 4.42
N LYS A 54 -9.66 -0.54 3.09
CA LYS A 54 -10.42 -1.53 2.33
C LYS A 54 -9.94 -2.95 2.61
N ILE A 55 -8.65 -3.15 2.69
CA ILE A 55 -8.09 -4.46 3.03
C ILE A 55 -8.59 -4.91 4.39
N SER A 56 -8.59 -4.01 5.38
CA SER A 56 -9.09 -4.33 6.72
C SER A 56 -10.59 -4.66 6.74
N GLU A 57 -11.38 -4.03 5.87
CA GLU A 57 -12.80 -4.35 5.76
C GLU A 57 -13.04 -5.75 5.19
N ILE A 58 -12.22 -6.16 4.21
CA ILE A 58 -12.35 -7.46 3.54
C ILE A 58 -11.72 -8.58 4.37
N THR A 59 -10.58 -8.31 4.99
CA THR A 59 -9.83 -9.30 5.77
C THR A 59 -9.50 -8.76 7.16
N PRO A 60 -10.50 -8.59 8.04
CA PRO A 60 -10.29 -7.93 9.34
C PRO A 60 -9.34 -8.67 10.27
N ASP A 61 -9.14 -9.98 10.07
CA ASP A 61 -8.29 -10.80 10.94
C ASP A 61 -6.85 -10.91 10.44
N ILE A 62 -6.53 -10.33 9.28
CA ILE A 62 -5.18 -10.42 8.73
C ILE A 62 -4.45 -9.10 8.94
N PRO A 63 -3.33 -9.11 9.70
CA PRO A 63 -2.55 -7.89 9.93
C PRO A 63 -1.98 -7.30 8.65
N ILE A 64 -1.79 -5.98 8.64
CA ILE A 64 -1.21 -5.26 7.51
C ILE A 64 0.12 -4.65 7.93
N ILE A 65 1.16 -4.94 7.14
CA ILE A 65 2.46 -4.28 7.26
C ILE A 65 2.58 -3.34 6.06
N SER A 66 2.71 -2.05 6.31
CA SER A 66 2.82 -1.04 5.25
C SER A 66 4.06 -0.19 5.42
N GLU A 67 4.61 0.28 4.30
CA GLU A 67 5.71 1.24 4.30
C GLU A 67 5.38 2.50 5.10
N GLU A 68 4.11 2.91 5.10
CA GLU A 68 3.68 4.13 5.77
C GLU A 68 3.03 3.89 7.12
N THR A 69 2.98 2.63 7.58
CA THR A 69 2.45 2.24 8.87
C THR A 69 3.44 1.29 9.55
N SER A 70 4.02 1.69 10.67
CA SER A 70 5.14 0.95 11.26
C SER A 70 4.76 -0.02 12.38
N ASP A 71 3.50 -0.05 12.79
CA ASP A 71 3.08 -0.72 14.02
C ASP A 71 3.39 -2.22 14.06
N ASN A 72 3.39 -2.89 12.91
CA ASN A 72 3.61 -4.33 12.81
C ASN A 72 4.92 -4.71 12.12
N ARG A 73 5.78 -3.75 11.80
CA ARG A 73 6.98 -4.01 11.00
C ARG A 73 7.98 -4.96 11.66
N ASP A 74 8.07 -4.91 12.97
CA ASP A 74 9.04 -5.69 13.71
C ASP A 74 8.50 -7.02 14.20
N ASN A 75 7.27 -7.36 13.81
CA ASN A 75 6.66 -8.61 14.25
C ASN A 75 7.07 -9.77 13.33
N THR A 76 8.22 -10.37 13.61
CA THR A 76 8.78 -11.46 12.82
C THR A 76 8.02 -12.78 12.98
N GLN A 77 7.02 -12.83 13.87
CA GLN A 77 6.25 -14.05 14.12
C GLN A 77 4.96 -14.15 13.32
N LEU A 78 4.64 -13.15 12.53
CA LEU A 78 3.47 -13.19 11.68
C LEU A 78 3.65 -14.24 10.58
N LYS A 79 2.64 -15.09 10.41
CA LYS A 79 2.59 -16.08 9.33
C LYS A 79 1.62 -15.67 8.24
N ASP A 80 0.55 -14.97 8.62
CA ASP A 80 -0.47 -14.45 7.73
C ASP A 80 -0.46 -12.94 7.85
N PHE A 81 -0.20 -12.25 6.74
CA PHE A 81 -0.17 -10.79 6.76
C PHE A 81 -0.20 -10.23 5.34
N TRP A 82 -0.55 -8.95 5.25
CA TRP A 82 -0.41 -8.19 4.02
C TRP A 82 0.86 -7.36 4.08
N LEU A 83 1.57 -7.29 2.96
CA LEU A 83 2.63 -6.31 2.74
C LEU A 83 2.08 -5.29 1.75
N VAL A 84 2.06 -4.01 2.15
CA VAL A 84 1.53 -2.94 1.31
C VAL A 84 2.62 -1.90 1.07
N ASP A 85 2.85 -1.59 -0.18
CA ASP A 85 3.65 -0.43 -0.58
C ASP A 85 2.72 0.50 -1.35
N PRO A 86 2.20 1.56 -0.70
CA PRO A 86 1.19 2.41 -1.32
C PRO A 86 1.71 3.17 -2.54
N ILE A 87 2.96 3.57 -2.54
CA ILE A 87 3.64 4.15 -3.70
C ILE A 87 5.06 3.57 -3.72
N ASP A 88 5.30 2.65 -4.63
CA ASP A 88 6.65 2.16 -4.91
C ASP A 88 7.24 3.07 -5.99
N GLY A 89 8.39 3.66 -5.71
CA GLY A 89 8.96 4.69 -6.57
C GLY A 89 8.53 6.09 -6.14
N THR A 90 8.55 6.38 -4.84
CA THR A 90 8.13 7.67 -4.29
C THR A 90 8.89 8.84 -4.91
N TYR A 91 10.20 8.69 -5.16
CA TYR A 91 10.99 9.73 -5.81
C TYR A 91 10.40 10.09 -7.18
N ASP A 92 10.11 9.07 -8.01
CA ASP A 92 9.54 9.28 -9.33
C ASP A 92 8.15 9.88 -9.25
N TYR A 93 7.35 9.43 -8.29
CA TYR A 93 6.01 9.96 -8.06
C TYR A 93 6.05 11.45 -7.71
N ILE A 94 6.91 11.84 -6.76
CA ILE A 94 7.04 13.23 -6.32
C ILE A 94 7.55 14.13 -7.46
N ASN A 95 8.42 13.60 -8.30
CA ASN A 95 9.05 14.37 -9.39
C ASN A 95 8.29 14.30 -10.71
N ASP A 96 7.04 13.88 -10.67
CA ASP A 96 6.13 13.83 -11.81
C ASP A 96 6.60 12.89 -12.93
N LEU A 97 7.33 11.85 -12.56
CA LEU A 97 7.75 10.80 -13.47
C LEU A 97 6.72 9.67 -13.45
N GLU A 98 6.73 8.83 -14.48
CA GLU A 98 5.69 7.80 -14.65
C GLU A 98 6.00 6.47 -13.98
N GLU A 99 7.23 6.25 -13.54
CA GLU A 99 7.67 4.94 -13.06
C GLU A 99 7.41 4.76 -11.56
N PHE A 100 6.14 4.70 -11.20
CA PHE A 100 5.75 4.28 -9.85
C PHE A 100 4.60 3.28 -9.93
N THR A 101 4.46 2.48 -8.87
CA THR A 101 3.41 1.46 -8.77
C THR A 101 2.79 1.47 -7.39
N ILE A 102 1.64 0.80 -7.28
CA ILE A 102 0.92 0.60 -6.02
C ILE A 102 0.82 -0.90 -5.85
N ASN A 103 1.38 -1.43 -4.76
CA ASN A 103 1.54 -2.87 -4.60
C ASN A 103 1.02 -3.38 -3.27
N ALA A 104 0.43 -4.58 -3.29
CA ALA A 104 0.13 -5.33 -2.07
C ALA A 104 0.37 -6.81 -2.31
N GLY A 105 0.92 -7.48 -1.32
CA GLY A 105 1.11 -8.92 -1.33
C GLY A 105 0.44 -9.56 -0.14
N LEU A 106 -0.25 -10.68 -0.36
CA LEU A 106 -0.86 -11.46 0.71
C LEU A 106 0.00 -12.69 0.99
N ILE A 107 0.41 -12.84 2.23
CA ILE A 107 1.21 -13.96 2.69
C ILE A 107 0.36 -14.80 3.64
N ILE A 108 0.27 -16.10 3.38
CA ILE A 108 -0.45 -17.06 4.23
C ILE A 108 0.50 -18.22 4.52
N ASN A 109 0.66 -18.57 5.79
CA ASN A 109 1.58 -19.61 6.23
C ASN A 109 3.00 -19.39 5.68
N ASN A 110 3.46 -18.16 5.77
CA ASN A 110 4.79 -17.74 5.32
C ASN A 110 5.02 -17.89 3.81
N LYS A 111 3.96 -18.01 3.01
CA LYS A 111 4.07 -18.13 1.56
C LYS A 111 3.26 -17.05 0.86
N PRO A 112 3.80 -16.38 -0.17
CA PRO A 112 3.01 -15.45 -0.95
C PRO A 112 1.94 -16.21 -1.73
N VAL A 113 0.69 -15.77 -1.61
CA VAL A 113 -0.45 -16.41 -2.27
C VAL A 113 -1.19 -15.48 -3.21
N ALA A 114 -0.96 -14.18 -3.13
CA ALA A 114 -1.57 -13.19 -4.03
C ALA A 114 -0.72 -11.94 -4.11
N GLY A 115 -0.82 -11.23 -5.23
CA GLY A 115 -0.19 -9.93 -5.44
C GLY A 115 -1.06 -9.04 -6.30
N LEU A 116 -1.06 -7.74 -5.96
CA LEU A 116 -1.75 -6.71 -6.72
C LEU A 116 -0.81 -5.54 -6.98
#